data_2e5828d6add8490b2490ee4cb903288d
#
_entry.id   2e5828d6add8490b2490ee4cb903288d
#
_cell.length_a   1.000
_cell.length_b   1.000
_cell.length_c   1.000
_cell.angle_alpha   90.00
_cell.angle_beta   90.00
_cell.angle_gamma   90.00
#
_symmetry.space_group_name_H-M   'P 1'
#
loop_
_entity.id
_entity.type
_entity.pdbx_description
1 polymer ?
#
loop_
_entity_poly.entity_id
_entity_poly.type
_entity_poly.pdbx_seq_one_letter_code
_entity_poly.pdbx_strand_id
1 'polypeptide(L)'
;MSEIIVIPNQQTPKVPEIEDIELFFIQNIKRLQEFKEYAFGKFNAVGLAANQCSFDGERFMVRVFALREINDNGNPQGNWRLIIDPYITEYIGIKEIKTEGCLTWKGKLIVAERSRAIRVSYYDEIGQSVNNELHFGFEGQVWQHEINHLNGVEERVEERGFIEPKPISVGRNDKCPCGSNLKYKNCCLLYI
;
A
#
# COMPACT_ATOMS: atom_id res chain seq x y z
N MET A 1 18.13 -18.07 10.93
CA MET A 1 17.25 -17.12 10.21
C MET A 1 16.04 -17.89 9.74
N SER A 2 14.86 -17.35 9.96
CA SER A 2 13.62 -17.98 9.50
C SER A 2 13.57 -18.01 7.97
N GLU A 3 12.97 -19.05 7.39
CA GLU A 3 12.68 -19.08 5.97
C GLU A 3 11.48 -18.19 5.68
N ILE A 4 11.70 -17.10 4.93
CA ILE A 4 10.63 -16.17 4.58
C ILE A 4 10.39 -16.24 3.08
N ILE A 5 9.15 -16.48 2.68
CA ILE A 5 8.74 -16.50 1.27
C ILE A 5 7.46 -15.70 1.06
N VAL A 6 7.32 -15.06 -0.10
CA VAL A 6 6.01 -14.54 -0.55
C VAL A 6 5.16 -15.72 -1.03
N ILE A 7 3.95 -15.82 -0.50
CA ILE A 7 2.98 -16.86 -0.87
C ILE A 7 2.37 -16.50 -2.24
N PRO A 8 2.60 -17.30 -3.28
CA PRO A 8 2.17 -16.94 -4.62
C PRO A 8 0.70 -17.28 -4.89
N ASN A 9 0.08 -16.52 -5.78
CA ASN A 9 -1.24 -16.79 -6.36
C ASN A 9 -2.37 -17.04 -5.35
N GLN A 10 -2.35 -16.33 -4.23
CA GLN A 10 -3.38 -16.42 -3.21
C GLN A 10 -3.80 -15.04 -2.73
N GLN A 11 -5.10 -14.82 -2.58
CA GLN A 11 -5.61 -13.64 -1.86
C GLN A 11 -5.10 -13.63 -0.42
N THR A 12 -4.82 -12.43 0.07
CA THR A 12 -4.38 -12.25 1.45
C THR A 12 -5.59 -12.23 2.38
N PRO A 13 -5.55 -12.94 3.51
CA PRO A 13 -6.61 -12.84 4.51
C PRO A 13 -6.54 -11.49 5.24
N LYS A 14 -7.70 -11.03 5.74
CA LYS A 14 -7.74 -9.84 6.60
C LYS A 14 -6.94 -10.07 7.88
N VAL A 15 -6.15 -9.07 8.25
CA VAL A 15 -5.41 -9.02 9.52
C VAL A 15 -6.15 -8.09 10.48
N PRO A 16 -6.41 -8.50 11.72
CA PRO A 16 -7.03 -7.63 12.73
C PRO A 16 -6.13 -6.44 13.09
N GLU A 17 -6.75 -5.38 13.58
CA GLU A 17 -6.06 -4.22 14.14
C GLU A 17 -5.30 -4.61 15.41
N ILE A 18 -4.29 -3.83 15.76
CA ILE A 18 -3.45 -4.07 16.95
C ILE A 18 -4.10 -3.38 18.15
N GLU A 19 -4.54 -4.16 19.15
CA GLU A 19 -5.18 -3.64 20.36
C GLU A 19 -4.19 -3.02 21.34
N ASP A 20 -2.99 -3.61 21.46
CA ASP A 20 -1.92 -3.17 22.36
C ASP A 20 -0.60 -3.08 21.59
N ILE A 21 -0.19 -1.86 21.28
CA ILE A 21 1.00 -1.61 20.47
C ILE A 21 2.31 -1.98 21.19
N GLU A 22 2.38 -1.79 22.53
CA GLU A 22 3.58 -2.12 23.28
C GLU A 22 3.78 -3.63 23.35
N LEU A 23 2.72 -4.36 23.67
CA LEU A 23 2.72 -5.82 23.68
C LEU A 23 3.03 -6.38 22.28
N PHE A 24 2.48 -5.77 21.23
CA PHE A 24 2.76 -6.16 19.86
C PHE A 24 4.26 -6.08 19.54
N PHE A 25 4.93 -4.98 19.90
CA PHE A 25 6.37 -4.84 19.70
C PHE A 25 7.17 -5.87 20.46
N ILE A 26 6.86 -6.08 21.75
CA ILE A 26 7.55 -7.08 22.58
C ILE A 26 7.49 -8.47 21.95
N GLN A 27 6.33 -8.85 21.41
CA GLN A 27 6.11 -10.17 20.84
C GLN A 27 6.72 -10.35 19.44
N ASN A 28 6.84 -9.27 18.65
CA ASN A 28 7.12 -9.36 17.23
C ASN A 28 8.45 -8.73 16.80
N ILE A 29 9.20 -8.04 17.66
CA ILE A 29 10.38 -7.24 17.28
C ILE A 29 11.38 -8.02 16.40
N LYS A 30 11.68 -9.25 16.74
CA LYS A 30 12.62 -10.09 15.98
C LYS A 30 12.06 -10.42 14.59
N ARG A 31 10.79 -10.83 14.51
CA ARG A 31 10.13 -11.17 13.23
C ARG A 31 9.98 -9.94 12.34
N LEU A 32 9.73 -8.77 12.92
CA LEU A 32 9.66 -7.50 12.19
C LEU A 32 11.02 -7.13 11.58
N GLN A 33 12.11 -7.33 12.30
CA GLN A 33 13.46 -7.12 11.77
C GLN A 33 13.76 -8.08 10.61
N GLU A 34 13.52 -9.37 10.78
CA GLU A 34 13.70 -10.38 9.73
C GLU A 34 12.83 -10.06 8.49
N PHE A 35 11.59 -9.61 8.71
CA PHE A 35 10.71 -9.19 7.61
C PHE A 35 11.24 -7.97 6.86
N LYS A 36 11.74 -6.95 7.57
CA LYS A 36 12.35 -5.77 6.96
C LYS A 36 13.57 -6.13 6.12
N GLU A 37 14.46 -7.00 6.65
CA GLU A 37 15.63 -7.50 5.93
C GLU A 37 15.23 -8.29 4.67
N TYR A 38 14.21 -9.12 4.78
CA TYR A 38 13.66 -9.84 3.62
C TYR A 38 13.13 -8.89 2.55
N ALA A 39 12.35 -7.86 2.94
CA ALA A 39 11.85 -6.85 2.04
C ALA A 39 12.99 -6.09 1.35
N PHE A 40 14.07 -5.78 2.08
CA PHE A 40 15.26 -5.14 1.52
C PHE A 40 15.88 -5.93 0.34
N GLY A 41 15.81 -7.25 0.36
CA GLY A 41 16.24 -8.11 -0.74
C GLY A 41 15.35 -8.09 -2.00
N LYS A 42 14.18 -7.40 -1.97
CA LYS A 42 13.25 -7.30 -3.10
C LYS A 42 13.49 -6.04 -3.92
N PHE A 43 14.52 -6.04 -4.74
CA PHE A 43 15.04 -4.86 -5.45
C PHE A 43 14.01 -4.11 -6.32
N ASN A 44 13.00 -4.80 -6.84
CA ASN A 44 11.99 -4.22 -7.75
C ASN A 44 10.65 -3.93 -7.05
N ALA A 45 10.58 -4.10 -5.74
CA ALA A 45 9.37 -3.80 -4.97
C ALA A 45 9.50 -2.45 -4.26
N VAL A 46 8.38 -1.79 -4.07
CA VAL A 46 8.25 -0.55 -3.29
C VAL A 46 7.39 -0.73 -2.06
N GLY A 47 6.59 -1.79 -2.02
CA GLY A 47 5.76 -2.20 -0.89
C GLY A 47 5.72 -3.72 -0.75
N LEU A 48 5.47 -4.20 0.47
CA LEU A 48 5.26 -5.61 0.79
C LEU A 48 4.50 -5.74 2.10
N ALA A 49 3.28 -6.25 2.08
CA ALA A 49 2.51 -6.51 3.28
C ALA A 49 2.93 -7.85 3.94
N ALA A 50 2.97 -7.86 5.26
CA ALA A 50 3.42 -9.02 6.03
C ALA A 50 2.57 -10.27 5.76
N ASN A 51 1.26 -10.10 5.63
CA ASN A 51 0.33 -11.21 5.35
C ASN A 51 0.43 -11.78 3.92
N GLN A 52 1.28 -11.22 3.05
CA GLN A 52 1.68 -11.84 1.79
C GLN A 52 2.77 -12.90 2.01
N CYS A 53 3.42 -12.91 3.17
CA CYS A 53 4.57 -13.76 3.47
C CYS A 53 4.22 -14.89 4.43
N SER A 54 5.01 -15.96 4.36
CA SER A 54 5.10 -16.97 5.40
C SER A 54 6.49 -16.97 6.04
N PHE A 55 6.53 -17.29 7.33
CA PHE A 55 7.72 -17.54 8.11
C PHE A 55 7.71 -19.00 8.52
N ASP A 56 8.71 -19.77 8.12
CA ASP A 56 8.82 -21.21 8.39
C ASP A 56 7.52 -22.00 8.06
N GLY A 57 6.87 -21.60 6.95
CA GLY A 57 5.63 -22.21 6.46
C GLY A 57 4.33 -21.64 7.04
N GLU A 58 4.38 -20.81 8.07
CA GLU A 58 3.21 -20.15 8.65
C GLU A 58 3.04 -18.73 8.11
N ARG A 59 1.82 -18.36 7.68
CA ARG A 59 1.53 -17.00 7.20
C ARG A 59 1.78 -15.96 8.30
N PHE A 60 2.46 -14.88 7.95
CA PHE A 60 2.79 -13.82 8.91
C PHE A 60 1.59 -12.86 9.09
N MET A 61 0.69 -13.22 9.98
CA MET A 61 -0.58 -12.53 10.23
C MET A 61 -0.42 -11.34 11.17
N VAL A 62 0.41 -10.36 10.80
CA VAL A 62 0.56 -9.09 11.52
C VAL A 62 0.18 -7.92 10.63
N ARG A 63 -0.44 -6.88 11.23
CA ARG A 63 -0.90 -5.71 10.50
C ARG A 63 0.24 -4.73 10.26
N VAL A 64 1.17 -5.13 9.39
CA VAL A 64 2.39 -4.40 9.03
C VAL A 64 2.64 -4.53 7.55
N PHE A 65 3.13 -3.47 6.92
CA PHE A 65 3.79 -3.57 5.62
C PHE A 65 5.15 -2.85 5.63
N ALA A 66 6.06 -3.32 4.80
CA ALA A 66 7.32 -2.65 4.52
C ALA A 66 7.12 -1.72 3.33
N LEU A 67 7.58 -0.48 3.46
CA LEU A 67 7.53 0.56 2.42
C LEU A 67 8.93 1.03 2.11
N ARG A 68 9.26 1.11 0.83
CA ARG A 68 10.52 1.67 0.35
C ARG A 68 10.31 3.10 -0.11
N GLU A 69 11.25 3.98 0.20
CA GLU A 69 11.27 5.34 -0.35
C GLU A 69 11.34 5.29 -1.87
N ILE A 70 10.64 6.22 -2.51
CA ILE A 70 10.63 6.42 -3.95
C ILE A 70 11.04 7.86 -4.26
N ASN A 71 11.74 8.05 -5.36
CA ASN A 71 12.10 9.40 -5.83
C ASN A 71 10.94 10.03 -6.61
N ASP A 72 11.11 11.30 -7.01
CA ASP A 72 10.11 12.07 -7.78
C ASP A 72 9.71 11.41 -9.11
N ASN A 73 10.53 10.51 -9.63
CA ASN A 73 10.26 9.74 -10.85
C ASN A 73 9.56 8.40 -10.58
N GLY A 74 9.19 8.11 -9.32
CA GLY A 74 8.54 6.86 -8.92
C GLY A 74 9.50 5.66 -8.83
N ASN A 75 10.82 5.86 -8.89
CA ASN A 75 11.78 4.77 -8.79
C ASN A 75 12.13 4.48 -7.32
N PRO A 76 12.25 3.19 -6.93
CA PRO A 76 12.67 2.81 -5.61
C PRO A 76 14.07 3.37 -5.28
N GLN A 77 14.19 4.01 -4.12
CA GLN A 77 15.47 4.46 -3.56
C GLN A 77 15.42 4.36 -2.03
N GLY A 78 16.60 4.53 -1.40
CA GLY A 78 16.68 4.58 0.06
C GLY A 78 16.36 3.27 0.76
N ASN A 79 16.04 3.41 2.04
CA ASN A 79 15.81 2.30 2.95
C ASN A 79 14.34 1.90 2.97
N TRP A 80 14.11 0.67 3.44
CA TRP A 80 12.79 0.21 3.81
C TRP A 80 12.44 0.68 5.22
N ARG A 81 11.19 1.09 5.42
CA ARG A 81 10.59 1.37 6.73
C ARG A 81 9.38 0.47 6.95
N LEU A 82 9.10 0.15 8.20
CA LEU A 82 7.88 -0.58 8.56
C LEU A 82 6.77 0.40 8.91
N ILE A 83 5.59 0.10 8.40
CA ILE A 83 4.35 0.80 8.67
C ILE A 83 3.47 -0.15 9.46
N ILE A 84 3.15 0.22 10.71
CA ILE A 84 2.53 -0.67 11.68
C ILE A 84 1.11 -0.19 11.95
N ASP A 85 0.16 -1.11 11.87
CA ASP A 85 -1.28 -0.89 12.06
C ASP A 85 -1.84 0.27 11.21
N PRO A 86 -1.57 0.33 9.91
CA PRO A 86 -2.02 1.43 9.06
C PRO A 86 -3.51 1.35 8.78
N TYR A 87 -4.14 2.53 8.72
CA TYR A 87 -5.50 2.68 8.19
C TYR A 87 -5.66 4.00 7.45
N ILE A 88 -6.56 3.99 6.45
CA ILE A 88 -6.88 5.19 5.70
C ILE A 88 -7.98 5.94 6.44
N THR A 89 -7.68 7.19 6.82
CA THR A 89 -8.64 8.08 7.49
C THR A 89 -9.49 8.86 6.50
N GLU A 90 -8.96 9.12 5.29
CA GLU A 90 -9.67 9.87 4.25
C GLU A 90 -9.19 9.46 2.86
N TYR A 91 -10.14 9.29 1.93
CA TYR A 91 -9.87 9.18 0.49
C TYR A 91 -10.12 10.53 -0.17
N ILE A 92 -9.13 11.04 -0.89
CA ILE A 92 -9.15 12.40 -1.46
C ILE A 92 -9.09 12.32 -2.98
N GLY A 93 -9.98 13.06 -3.61
CA GLY A 93 -9.99 13.21 -5.05
C GLY A 93 -10.81 12.16 -5.79
N ILE A 94 -10.65 12.14 -7.11
CA ILE A 94 -11.30 11.13 -7.95
C ILE A 94 -10.62 9.79 -7.79
N LYS A 95 -11.41 8.73 -7.94
CA LYS A 95 -10.88 7.38 -8.11
C LYS A 95 -10.58 7.12 -9.57
N GLU A 96 -9.46 6.49 -9.83
CA GLU A 96 -9.02 6.05 -11.15
C GLU A 96 -8.71 4.57 -11.10
N ILE A 97 -9.00 3.87 -12.20
CA ILE A 97 -8.57 2.48 -12.35
C ILE A 97 -7.08 2.49 -12.65
N LYS A 98 -6.33 1.70 -11.87
CA LYS A 98 -4.89 1.51 -12.01
C LYS A 98 -4.56 0.05 -12.22
N THR A 99 -3.49 -0.20 -12.98
CA THR A 99 -2.87 -1.52 -13.11
C THR A 99 -1.56 -1.54 -12.33
N GLU A 100 -1.40 -2.53 -11.49
CA GLU A 100 -0.33 -2.62 -10.51
C GLU A 100 0.36 -3.98 -10.58
N GLY A 101 1.69 -3.98 -10.42
CA GLY A 101 2.44 -5.20 -10.15
C GLY A 101 2.29 -5.62 -8.69
N CYS A 102 2.27 -6.92 -8.42
CA CYS A 102 2.26 -7.45 -7.07
C CYS A 102 3.17 -8.67 -6.97
N LEU A 103 3.89 -8.79 -5.85
CA LEU A 103 4.79 -9.93 -5.61
C LEU A 103 4.02 -11.24 -5.46
N THR A 104 2.79 -11.22 -4.95
CA THR A 104 1.89 -12.37 -4.86
C THR A 104 1.44 -12.85 -6.24
N TRP A 105 1.17 -11.95 -7.16
CA TRP A 105 0.64 -12.22 -8.50
C TRP A 105 1.71 -12.09 -9.57
N LYS A 106 2.79 -12.83 -9.41
CA LYS A 106 3.94 -12.77 -10.32
C LYS A 106 3.54 -13.04 -11.77
N GLY A 107 3.85 -12.09 -12.65
CA GLY A 107 3.55 -12.18 -14.09
C GLY A 107 2.15 -11.69 -14.48
N LYS A 108 1.31 -11.31 -13.50
CA LYS A 108 -0.03 -10.76 -13.68
C LYS A 108 -0.10 -9.30 -13.27
N LEU A 109 -1.24 -8.68 -13.45
CA LEU A 109 -1.54 -7.32 -13.03
C LEU A 109 -2.74 -7.33 -12.07
N ILE A 110 -2.69 -6.52 -11.05
CA ILE A 110 -3.84 -6.17 -10.23
C ILE A 110 -4.51 -4.96 -10.85
N VAL A 111 -5.83 -5.03 -10.98
CA VAL A 111 -6.65 -3.92 -11.48
C VAL A 111 -7.52 -3.41 -10.33
N ALA A 112 -7.27 -2.19 -9.88
CA ALA A 112 -7.95 -1.64 -8.72
C ALA A 112 -8.30 -0.15 -8.89
N GLU A 113 -9.36 0.29 -8.25
CA GLU A 113 -9.67 1.72 -8.11
C GLU A 113 -8.79 2.33 -7.02
N ARG A 114 -8.12 3.44 -7.35
CA ARG A 114 -7.27 4.18 -6.42
C ARG A 114 -7.67 5.65 -6.38
N SER A 115 -7.80 6.19 -5.18
CA SER A 115 -7.93 7.63 -4.98
C SER A 115 -6.61 8.33 -5.27
N ARG A 116 -6.67 9.54 -5.80
CA ARG A 116 -5.47 10.32 -6.14
C ARG A 116 -4.60 10.68 -4.95
N ALA A 117 -5.24 10.88 -3.80
CA ALA A 117 -4.57 11.07 -2.53
C ALA A 117 -5.36 10.40 -1.40
N ILE A 118 -4.67 10.11 -0.31
CA ILE A 118 -5.23 9.56 0.92
C ILE A 118 -4.60 10.25 2.13
N ARG A 119 -5.35 10.29 3.23
CA ARG A 119 -4.75 10.49 4.56
C ARG A 119 -4.70 9.16 5.28
N VAL A 120 -3.62 8.96 6.02
CA VAL A 120 -3.38 7.70 6.74
C VAL A 120 -2.97 8.00 8.18
N SER A 121 -3.27 7.06 9.06
CA SER A 121 -2.69 7.01 10.40
C SER A 121 -2.08 5.63 10.62
N TYR A 122 -0.98 5.57 11.38
CA TYR A 122 -0.21 4.36 11.61
C TYR A 122 0.75 4.55 12.78
N TYR A 123 1.46 3.50 13.18
CA TYR A 123 2.63 3.58 14.05
C TYR A 123 3.91 3.37 13.24
N ASP A 124 4.94 4.12 13.56
CA ASP A 124 6.27 3.92 12.98
C ASP A 124 7.03 2.74 13.63
N GLU A 125 8.27 2.53 13.19
CA GLU A 125 9.12 1.41 13.64
C GLU A 125 9.49 1.47 15.13
N ILE A 126 9.34 2.61 15.78
CA ILE A 126 9.62 2.81 17.21
C ILE A 126 8.36 2.98 18.05
N GLY A 127 7.19 2.73 17.45
CA GLY A 127 5.90 2.77 18.14
C GLY A 127 5.31 4.16 18.31
N GLN A 128 5.84 5.18 17.63
CA GLN A 128 5.25 6.51 17.64
C GLN A 128 4.06 6.60 16.68
N SER A 129 2.95 7.16 17.13
CA SER A 129 1.78 7.36 16.28
C SER A 129 1.99 8.52 15.30
N VAL A 130 1.69 8.26 14.03
CA VAL A 130 1.63 9.26 12.96
C VAL A 130 0.17 9.40 12.55
N ASN A 131 -0.35 10.62 12.55
CA ASN A 131 -1.77 10.85 12.35
C ASN A 131 -2.03 11.74 11.13
N ASN A 132 -2.98 11.33 10.29
CA ASN A 132 -3.48 12.09 9.14
C ASN A 132 -2.39 12.55 8.16
N GLU A 133 -1.32 11.75 7.99
CA GLU A 133 -0.29 12.01 6.99
C GLU A 133 -0.88 11.92 5.58
N LEU A 134 -0.53 12.85 4.71
CA LEU A 134 -1.03 12.94 3.34
C LEU A 134 -0.08 12.21 2.38
N HIS A 135 -0.61 11.25 1.63
CA HIS A 135 0.09 10.59 0.52
C HIS A 135 -0.68 10.75 -0.78
N PHE A 136 0.01 11.00 -1.88
CA PHE A 136 -0.59 11.22 -3.21
C PHE A 136 0.26 10.61 -4.32
N GLY A 137 -0.28 10.63 -5.54
CA GLY A 137 0.40 10.09 -6.71
C GLY A 137 0.76 8.61 -6.55
N PHE A 138 1.94 8.21 -7.02
CA PHE A 138 2.37 6.82 -6.99
C PHE A 138 2.56 6.29 -5.55
N GLU A 139 3.09 7.10 -4.64
CA GLU A 139 3.24 6.68 -3.24
C GLU A 139 1.87 6.42 -2.59
N GLY A 140 0.90 7.31 -2.77
CA GLY A 140 -0.46 7.12 -2.28
C GLY A 140 -1.14 5.87 -2.88
N GLN A 141 -0.79 5.50 -4.12
CA GLN A 141 -1.23 4.27 -4.75
C GLN A 141 -0.63 3.03 -4.06
N VAL A 142 0.68 3.04 -3.77
CA VAL A 142 1.36 1.95 -3.04
C VAL A 142 0.74 1.75 -1.66
N TRP A 143 0.51 2.81 -0.91
CA TRP A 143 -0.15 2.73 0.39
C TRP A 143 -1.53 2.04 0.32
N GLN A 144 -2.35 2.42 -0.65
CA GLN A 144 -3.66 1.80 -0.85
C GLN A 144 -3.54 0.32 -1.20
N HIS A 145 -2.54 -0.06 -2.01
CA HIS A 145 -2.26 -1.45 -2.38
C HIS A 145 -1.92 -2.30 -1.14
N GLU A 146 -0.97 -1.85 -0.33
CA GLU A 146 -0.52 -2.61 0.85
C GLU A 146 -1.60 -2.70 1.93
N ILE A 147 -2.35 -1.62 2.16
CA ILE A 147 -3.48 -1.62 3.10
C ILE A 147 -4.59 -2.56 2.61
N ASN A 148 -4.84 -2.67 1.30
CA ASN A 148 -5.78 -3.65 0.74
C ASN A 148 -5.37 -5.08 1.07
N HIS A 149 -4.07 -5.43 0.98
CA HIS A 149 -3.57 -6.73 1.41
C HIS A 149 -3.88 -6.99 2.89
N LEU A 150 -3.61 -6.02 3.77
CA LEU A 150 -3.87 -6.14 5.20
C LEU A 150 -5.36 -6.24 5.53
N ASN A 151 -6.21 -5.61 4.74
CA ASN A 151 -7.67 -5.65 4.89
C ASN A 151 -8.31 -6.89 4.26
N GLY A 152 -7.55 -7.73 3.57
CA GLY A 152 -8.07 -8.91 2.87
C GLY A 152 -9.01 -8.55 1.72
N VAL A 153 -8.80 -7.40 1.09
CA VAL A 153 -9.60 -6.98 -0.05
C VAL A 153 -9.34 -7.92 -1.22
N GLU A 154 -10.40 -8.45 -1.81
CA GLU A 154 -10.29 -9.31 -2.99
C GLU A 154 -9.79 -8.48 -4.17
N GLU A 155 -8.68 -8.91 -4.76
CA GLU A 155 -8.03 -8.21 -5.86
C GLU A 155 -8.49 -8.77 -7.20
N ARG A 156 -8.83 -7.87 -8.11
CA ARG A 156 -9.08 -8.24 -9.50
C ARG A 156 -7.74 -8.45 -10.20
N VAL A 157 -7.46 -9.70 -10.58
CA VAL A 157 -6.21 -10.11 -11.23
C VAL A 157 -6.44 -10.33 -12.71
N GLU A 158 -5.61 -9.70 -13.56
CA GLU A 158 -5.69 -9.79 -15.01
C GLU A 158 -4.36 -10.27 -15.61
N GLU A 159 -4.41 -10.86 -16.79
CA GLU A 159 -3.20 -11.21 -17.53
C GLU A 159 -2.50 -9.94 -18.05
N ARG A 160 -1.20 -10.03 -18.28
CA ARG A 160 -0.45 -8.92 -18.87
C ARG A 160 -1.02 -8.57 -20.25
N GLY A 161 -1.21 -7.28 -20.48
CA GLY A 161 -1.85 -6.78 -21.71
C GLY A 161 -3.24 -6.19 -21.48
N PHE A 162 -3.76 -6.25 -20.25
CA PHE A 162 -4.96 -5.50 -19.90
C PHE A 162 -4.77 -4.01 -20.22
N ILE A 163 -5.74 -3.43 -20.94
CA ILE A 163 -5.74 -2.01 -21.29
C ILE A 163 -6.60 -1.29 -20.25
N GLU A 164 -5.99 -0.38 -19.50
CA GLU A 164 -6.74 0.47 -18.58
C GLU A 164 -7.78 1.31 -19.32
N PRO A 165 -8.98 1.47 -18.76
CA PRO A 165 -9.93 2.45 -19.25
C PRO A 165 -9.28 3.83 -19.31
N LYS A 166 -9.58 4.59 -20.38
CA LYS A 166 -9.05 5.96 -20.51
C LYS A 166 -9.44 6.79 -19.28
N PRO A 167 -8.50 7.56 -18.71
CA PRO A 167 -8.80 8.46 -17.60
C PRO A 167 -9.87 9.48 -18.00
N ILE A 168 -10.68 9.88 -17.04
CA ILE A 168 -11.71 10.90 -17.23
C ILE A 168 -11.01 12.20 -17.64
N SER A 169 -11.30 12.70 -18.84
CA SER A 169 -10.79 13.99 -19.28
C SER A 169 -11.63 15.09 -18.61
N VAL A 170 -11.00 15.85 -17.73
CA VAL A 170 -11.61 16.96 -17.01
C VAL A 170 -10.84 18.24 -17.30
N GLY A 171 -11.54 19.25 -17.78
CA GLY A 171 -10.96 20.56 -18.00
C GLY A 171 -10.53 21.21 -16.68
N ARG A 172 -9.42 21.94 -16.69
CA ARG A 172 -8.85 22.60 -15.51
C ARG A 172 -9.86 23.45 -14.72
N ASN A 173 -10.83 24.07 -15.42
CA ASN A 173 -11.84 24.95 -14.84
C ASN A 173 -13.21 24.28 -14.61
N ASP A 174 -13.37 23.02 -15.03
CA ASP A 174 -14.61 22.26 -14.83
C ASP A 174 -14.84 21.96 -13.35
N LYS A 175 -16.08 21.62 -13.00
CA LYS A 175 -16.37 21.09 -11.66
C LYS A 175 -15.60 19.80 -11.44
N CYS A 176 -15.00 19.68 -10.27
CA CYS A 176 -14.27 18.47 -9.91
C CYS A 176 -15.20 17.25 -9.83
N PRO A 177 -14.90 16.15 -10.51
CA PRO A 177 -15.72 14.95 -10.52
C PRO A 177 -15.76 14.20 -9.18
N CYS A 178 -14.92 14.61 -8.20
CA CYS A 178 -14.93 14.03 -6.85
C CYS A 178 -16.17 14.45 -6.02
N GLY A 179 -17.02 15.34 -6.54
CA GLY A 179 -18.20 15.82 -5.82
C GLY A 179 -17.98 17.01 -4.87
N SER A 180 -16.75 17.54 -4.78
CA SER A 180 -16.41 18.68 -3.90
C SER A 180 -17.06 20.02 -4.31
N ASN A 181 -17.69 20.10 -5.47
CA ASN A 181 -18.18 21.34 -6.10
C ASN A 181 -17.11 22.41 -6.40
N LEU A 182 -15.84 22.15 -6.13
CA LEU A 182 -14.74 23.03 -6.48
C LEU A 182 -14.36 22.87 -7.96
N LYS A 183 -13.64 23.85 -8.52
CA LYS A 183 -13.00 23.68 -9.83
C LYS A 183 -11.90 22.62 -9.73
N TYR A 184 -11.71 21.80 -10.78
CA TYR A 184 -10.73 20.72 -10.82
C TYR A 184 -9.33 21.20 -10.42
N LYS A 185 -8.89 22.38 -10.92
CA LYS A 185 -7.59 22.98 -10.58
C LYS A 185 -7.39 23.34 -9.10
N ASN A 186 -8.51 23.54 -8.36
CA ASN A 186 -8.49 23.90 -6.94
C ASN A 186 -8.84 22.70 -6.04
N CYS A 187 -8.83 21.50 -6.60
CA CYS A 187 -9.19 20.27 -5.92
C CYS A 187 -8.25 19.15 -6.37
N CYS A 188 -8.73 18.15 -7.11
CA CYS A 188 -7.98 16.95 -7.43
C CYS A 188 -6.74 17.20 -8.33
N LEU A 189 -6.71 18.29 -9.08
CA LEU A 189 -5.54 18.66 -9.88
C LEU A 189 -4.33 19.05 -9.00
N LEU A 190 -4.52 19.34 -7.72
CA LEU A 190 -3.43 19.64 -6.78
C LEU A 190 -2.64 18.38 -6.38
N TYR A 191 -3.18 17.20 -6.66
CA TYR A 191 -2.62 15.90 -6.25
C TYR A 191 -2.16 15.05 -7.45
N ILE A 192 -1.71 15.72 -8.53
CA ILE A 192 -1.16 15.07 -9.73
C ILE A 192 0.34 15.25 -9.77
#